data_655f40223b67c022240d9afbac927c71
#
_entry.id   655f40223b67c022240d9afbac927c71
#
_cell.length_a   1.000
_cell.length_b   1.000
_cell.length_c   1.000
_cell.angle_alpha   90.00
_cell.angle_beta   90.00
_cell.angle_gamma   90.00
#
_symmetry.space_group_name_H-M   'P 1'
#
loop_
_entity.id
_entity.type
_entity.pdbx_description
1 polymer ?
#
loop_
_entity_poly.entity_id
_entity_poly.type
_entity_poly.pdbx_seq_one_letter_code
_entity_poly.pdbx_strand_id
1 'polypeptide(L)'
;MKLWRIDTSTQMMVLGTDGGMAACHYWGVPLPDDTDLATLVTAGMGGLTGGMLDALPPLSLIPEARRSCPGQPGLVAYQNGVTLEPEWRFKDADEGAALTLRHIAPGLQLEITAQAMAHGLIALSARLFSDTPLTLHHLALALPIPPHLSHLTELAGRWTREFQPVTTGLDHGARLRDARTGRSGHDHAPHLWLTGAGTTNTDGEAFALHYGWSGGHRMLVETLPEGRRQIQLGQCSGTERAPGTEFATAEIWLARGDQGLNSVFVPFQRTIRDRLPPARRP
;
A
#
# COMPACT_ATOMS: atom_id res chain seq x y z
N MET A 1 -8.80 -18.01 10.78
CA MET A 1 -8.45 -16.81 9.96
C MET A 1 -9.73 -16.31 9.29
N LYS A 2 -9.96 -14.99 9.25
CA LYS A 2 -11.01 -14.37 8.42
C LYS A 2 -10.36 -13.87 7.14
N LEU A 3 -11.03 -14.08 6.00
CA LEU A 3 -10.52 -13.71 4.68
C LEU A 3 -11.58 -12.95 3.90
N TRP A 4 -11.16 -11.95 3.14
CA TRP A 4 -11.98 -11.15 2.26
C TRP A 4 -11.32 -11.04 0.89
N ARG A 5 -12.14 -11.15 -0.14
CA ARG A 5 -11.75 -11.06 -1.53
C ARG A 5 -12.27 -9.78 -2.15
N ILE A 6 -11.42 -9.08 -2.88
CA ILE A 6 -11.76 -7.86 -3.63
C ILE A 6 -11.37 -8.13 -5.08
N ASP A 7 -12.38 -8.19 -5.94
CA ASP A 7 -12.23 -8.52 -7.35
C ASP A 7 -12.47 -7.32 -8.25
N THR A 8 -11.67 -7.24 -9.28
CA THR A 8 -11.87 -6.36 -10.43
C THR A 8 -11.68 -7.15 -11.73
N SER A 9 -11.85 -6.51 -12.87
CA SER A 9 -11.65 -7.17 -14.17
C SER A 9 -10.19 -7.56 -14.47
N THR A 10 -9.20 -6.98 -13.77
CA THR A 10 -7.78 -7.14 -14.10
C THR A 10 -6.92 -7.61 -12.93
N GLN A 11 -7.43 -7.49 -11.73
CA GLN A 11 -6.71 -7.85 -10.50
C GLN A 11 -7.64 -8.32 -9.40
N MET A 12 -7.09 -9.10 -8.51
CA MET A 12 -7.73 -9.57 -7.29
C MET A 12 -6.82 -9.33 -6.10
N MET A 13 -7.42 -8.99 -4.96
CA MET A 13 -6.73 -8.87 -3.68
C MET A 13 -7.41 -9.74 -2.64
N VAL A 14 -6.63 -10.44 -1.83
CA VAL A 14 -7.12 -11.17 -0.66
C VAL A 14 -6.54 -10.54 0.59
N LEU A 15 -7.40 -9.98 1.41
CA LEU A 15 -7.09 -9.48 2.74
C LEU A 15 -7.50 -10.50 3.79
N GLY A 16 -6.77 -10.58 4.89
CA GLY A 16 -7.11 -11.51 5.96
C GLY A 16 -6.52 -11.15 7.30
N THR A 17 -7.07 -11.72 8.36
CA THR A 17 -6.58 -11.55 9.73
C THR A 17 -6.72 -12.84 10.54
N ASP A 18 -5.76 -13.07 11.42
CA ASP A 18 -5.80 -14.10 12.49
C ASP A 18 -6.33 -13.56 13.81
N GLY A 19 -6.79 -12.31 13.83
CA GLY A 19 -7.25 -11.58 15.02
C GLY A 19 -6.38 -10.35 15.34
N GLY A 20 -5.23 -10.20 14.69
CA GLY A 20 -4.37 -9.03 14.75
C GLY A 20 -4.62 -8.06 13.60
N MET A 21 -3.61 -7.28 13.23
CA MET A 21 -3.64 -6.39 12.07
C MET A 21 -3.86 -7.20 10.79
N ALA A 22 -4.77 -6.75 9.93
CA ALA A 22 -5.01 -7.37 8.65
C ALA A 22 -3.78 -7.30 7.73
N ALA A 23 -3.61 -8.33 6.92
CA ALA A 23 -2.54 -8.46 5.95
C ALA A 23 -3.08 -8.65 4.53
N CYS A 24 -2.30 -8.27 3.53
CA CYS A 24 -2.54 -8.63 2.15
C CYS A 24 -1.84 -9.96 1.85
N HIS A 25 -2.63 -11.02 1.67
CA HIS A 25 -2.11 -12.36 1.40
C HIS A 25 -1.95 -12.66 -0.08
N TYR A 26 -2.70 -11.97 -0.92
CA TYR A 26 -2.60 -12.08 -2.37
C TYR A 26 -2.93 -10.75 -3.02
N TRP A 27 -2.15 -10.37 -4.01
CA TRP A 27 -2.42 -9.29 -4.94
C TRP A 27 -1.87 -9.69 -6.31
N GLY A 28 -2.77 -9.98 -7.25
CA GLY A 28 -2.37 -10.55 -8.52
C GLY A 28 -3.51 -10.70 -9.52
N VAL A 29 -3.36 -11.65 -10.44
CA VAL A 29 -4.38 -11.98 -11.43
C VAL A 29 -5.67 -12.46 -10.76
N PRO A 30 -6.86 -12.15 -11.31
CA PRO A 30 -8.10 -12.73 -10.82
C PRO A 30 -8.05 -14.27 -10.86
N LEU A 31 -8.36 -14.90 -9.73
CA LEU A 31 -8.48 -16.36 -9.61
C LEU A 31 -9.95 -16.77 -9.74
N PRO A 32 -10.24 -18.05 -10.10
CA PRO A 32 -11.61 -18.55 -10.15
C PRO A 32 -12.42 -18.27 -8.89
N ASP A 33 -13.75 -18.13 -9.02
CA ASP A 33 -14.63 -17.77 -7.90
C ASP A 33 -14.67 -18.88 -6.83
N ASP A 34 -14.44 -20.11 -7.21
CA ASP A 34 -14.38 -21.29 -6.35
C ASP A 34 -13.01 -21.54 -5.70
N THR A 35 -12.07 -20.62 -5.85
CA THR A 35 -10.73 -20.73 -5.25
C THR A 35 -10.84 -20.79 -3.72
N ASP A 36 -10.29 -21.84 -3.13
CA ASP A 36 -10.15 -21.94 -1.67
C ASP A 36 -9.09 -20.96 -1.17
N LEU A 37 -9.57 -19.83 -0.63
CA LEU A 37 -8.72 -18.76 -0.12
C LEU A 37 -7.85 -19.20 1.06
N ALA A 38 -8.30 -20.17 1.88
CA ALA A 38 -7.52 -20.65 3.01
C ALA A 38 -6.30 -21.45 2.53
N THR A 39 -6.50 -22.28 1.53
CA THR A 39 -5.40 -23.01 0.86
C THR A 39 -4.45 -22.05 0.16
N LEU A 40 -4.97 -21.03 -0.55
CA LEU A 40 -4.16 -20.00 -1.20
C LEU A 40 -3.24 -19.29 -0.20
N VAL A 41 -3.80 -18.83 0.94
CA VAL A 41 -3.03 -18.15 1.99
C VAL A 41 -1.97 -19.07 2.58
N THR A 42 -2.31 -20.34 2.86
CA THR A 42 -1.38 -21.33 3.39
C THR A 42 -0.23 -21.60 2.42
N ALA A 43 -0.51 -21.71 1.13
CA ALA A 43 0.51 -21.91 0.09
C ALA A 43 1.45 -20.69 -0.04
N GLY A 44 0.96 -19.48 0.22
CA GLY A 44 1.76 -18.26 0.21
C GLY A 44 2.60 -18.03 1.48
N MET A 45 2.34 -18.79 2.55
CA MET A 45 3.15 -18.72 3.77
C MET A 45 4.51 -19.41 3.54
N GLY A 46 5.60 -18.69 3.84
CA GLY A 46 6.92 -19.30 3.85
C GLY A 46 7.00 -20.44 4.85
N GLY A 47 7.53 -21.57 4.41
CA GLY A 47 7.79 -22.70 5.31
C GLY A 47 8.80 -22.34 6.38
N LEU A 48 8.61 -22.87 7.59
CA LEU A 48 9.65 -22.84 8.63
C LEU A 48 10.85 -23.64 8.14
N THR A 49 11.97 -22.97 7.91
CA THR A 49 13.22 -23.65 7.57
C THR A 49 13.98 -24.04 8.83
N GLY A 50 14.69 -25.17 8.80
CA GLY A 50 15.36 -25.76 9.97
C GLY A 50 16.16 -24.75 10.78
N GLY A 51 15.90 -24.68 12.08
CA GLY A 51 16.52 -23.77 13.03
C GLY A 51 15.75 -22.48 13.29
N MET A 52 14.68 -22.17 12.58
CA MET A 52 13.78 -21.07 12.95
C MET A 52 12.84 -21.52 14.08
N LEU A 53 12.86 -20.81 15.18
CA LEU A 53 11.98 -21.04 16.33
C LEU A 53 10.61 -20.39 16.17
N ASP A 54 10.54 -19.30 15.39
CA ASP A 54 9.34 -18.47 15.24
C ASP A 54 8.89 -18.42 13.78
N ALA A 55 7.56 -18.46 13.58
CA ALA A 55 6.96 -18.19 12.29
C ALA A 55 7.18 -16.73 11.90
N LEU A 56 7.47 -16.49 10.62
CA LEU A 56 7.52 -15.12 10.10
C LEU A 56 6.12 -14.49 10.17
N PRO A 57 5.99 -13.28 10.76
CA PRO A 57 4.70 -12.59 10.77
C PRO A 57 4.26 -12.27 9.36
N PRO A 58 2.95 -12.25 9.04
CA PRO A 58 2.47 -11.79 7.75
C PRO A 58 2.85 -10.32 7.52
N LEU A 59 3.01 -9.93 6.27
CA LEU A 59 3.17 -8.51 5.89
C LEU A 59 1.83 -7.81 6.07
N SER A 60 1.63 -7.23 7.25
CA SER A 60 0.40 -6.57 7.60
C SER A 60 0.24 -5.23 6.86
N LEU A 61 -1.01 -4.77 6.69
CA LEU A 61 -1.32 -3.49 6.03
C LEU A 61 -0.77 -2.27 6.78
N ILE A 62 -0.56 -2.40 8.10
CA ILE A 62 0.20 -1.45 8.92
C ILE A 62 1.23 -2.25 9.71
N PRO A 63 2.47 -2.40 9.22
CA PRO A 63 3.51 -3.17 9.92
C PRO A 63 3.76 -2.65 11.32
N GLU A 64 3.81 -3.58 12.29
CA GLU A 64 3.93 -3.31 13.72
C GLU A 64 5.32 -3.73 14.22
N ALA A 65 6.07 -2.79 14.81
CA ALA A 65 7.38 -3.11 15.40
C ALA A 65 7.27 -4.18 16.51
N ARG A 66 6.19 -4.13 17.31
CA ARG A 66 5.93 -5.10 18.40
C ARG A 66 5.66 -6.53 17.93
N ARG A 67 5.22 -6.72 16.70
CA ARG A 67 5.00 -8.06 16.12
C ARG A 67 6.20 -8.56 15.33
N SER A 68 7.39 -8.11 15.70
CA SER A 68 8.65 -8.53 15.08
C SER A 68 8.73 -8.30 13.58
N CYS A 69 8.03 -7.27 13.06
CA CYS A 69 8.24 -6.86 11.68
C CYS A 69 9.66 -6.26 11.55
N PRO A 70 10.56 -6.86 10.75
CA PRO A 70 11.93 -6.40 10.65
C PRO A 70 12.08 -5.15 9.77
N GLY A 71 10.99 -4.72 9.11
CA GLY A 71 10.95 -3.56 8.24
C GLY A 71 10.49 -2.28 8.93
N GLN A 72 10.30 -1.24 8.13
CA GLN A 72 9.78 0.04 8.62
C GLN A 72 8.33 -0.10 9.10
N PRO A 73 7.97 0.46 10.27
CA PRO A 73 6.60 0.42 10.76
C PRO A 73 5.68 1.28 9.89
N GLY A 74 4.40 0.89 9.79
CA GLY A 74 3.39 1.65 9.07
C GLY A 74 2.83 2.85 9.87
N LEU A 75 3.05 2.87 11.19
CA LEU A 75 2.64 3.96 12.07
C LEU A 75 3.82 4.42 12.92
N VAL A 76 4.09 5.73 12.93
CA VAL A 76 4.99 6.40 13.88
C VAL A 76 4.26 7.61 14.44
N ALA A 77 3.90 7.55 15.70
CA ALA A 77 3.18 8.61 16.39
C ALA A 77 3.67 8.76 17.84
N TYR A 78 3.47 9.92 18.41
CA TYR A 78 3.87 10.27 19.75
C TYR A 78 2.69 10.82 20.54
N GLN A 79 2.61 10.45 21.80
CA GLN A 79 1.67 10.99 22.76
C GLN A 79 2.44 11.45 23.99
N ASN A 80 2.30 12.72 24.36
CA ASN A 80 3.06 13.32 25.45
C ASN A 80 4.58 13.10 25.37
N GLY A 81 5.14 13.10 24.14
CA GLY A 81 6.57 12.86 23.90
C GLY A 81 7.01 11.39 23.94
N VAL A 82 6.10 10.46 24.17
CA VAL A 82 6.38 9.01 24.20
C VAL A 82 5.91 8.39 22.87
N THR A 83 6.75 7.56 22.26
CA THR A 83 6.41 6.80 21.06
C THR A 83 5.26 5.83 21.33
N LEU A 84 4.26 5.83 20.48
CA LEU A 84 3.18 4.86 20.51
C LEU A 84 3.61 3.58 19.78
N GLU A 85 3.43 2.46 20.44
CA GLU A 85 3.65 1.12 19.87
C GLU A 85 2.38 0.28 20.04
N PRO A 86 1.32 0.55 19.26
CA PRO A 86 0.07 -0.17 19.40
C PRO A 86 0.24 -1.64 19.01
N GLU A 87 -0.39 -2.52 19.77
CA GLU A 87 -0.67 -3.90 19.40
C GLU A 87 -2.11 -3.95 18.90
N TRP A 88 -2.28 -3.99 17.59
CA TRP A 88 -3.58 -3.96 16.98
C TRP A 88 -4.32 -5.29 17.11
N ARG A 89 -5.61 -5.20 17.45
CA ARG A 89 -6.54 -6.33 17.43
C ARG A 89 -7.66 -6.04 16.45
N PHE A 90 -7.98 -7.03 15.64
CA PHE A 90 -9.14 -6.96 14.77
C PHE A 90 -10.41 -6.88 15.60
N LYS A 91 -11.27 -5.93 15.29
CA LYS A 91 -12.57 -5.74 15.95
C LYS A 91 -13.69 -6.34 15.11
N ASP A 92 -13.93 -5.77 13.94
CA ASP A 92 -15.00 -6.16 13.02
C ASP A 92 -14.69 -5.75 11.58
N ALA A 93 -15.54 -6.18 10.66
CA ALA A 93 -15.54 -5.76 9.26
C ALA A 93 -16.94 -5.34 8.84
N ASP A 94 -16.99 -4.34 7.97
CA ASP A 94 -18.20 -3.92 7.25
C ASP A 94 -17.99 -4.21 5.76
N GLU A 95 -18.85 -5.06 5.18
CA GLU A 95 -18.79 -5.55 3.81
C GLU A 95 -19.87 -4.89 2.92
N GLY A 96 -19.97 -3.55 2.97
CA GLY A 96 -20.88 -2.78 2.16
C GLY A 96 -20.35 -2.52 0.73
N ALA A 97 -20.52 -1.28 0.24
CA ALA A 97 -19.98 -0.85 -1.06
C ALA A 97 -18.44 -0.85 -1.09
N ALA A 98 -17.81 -0.77 0.06
CA ALA A 98 -16.39 -0.97 0.29
C ALA A 98 -16.22 -1.91 1.48
N LEU A 99 -15.13 -2.67 1.52
CA LEU A 99 -14.72 -3.41 2.69
C LEU A 99 -14.03 -2.46 3.67
N THR A 100 -14.57 -2.33 4.89
CA THR A 100 -13.91 -1.56 5.96
C THR A 100 -13.54 -2.51 7.10
N LEU A 101 -12.24 -2.61 7.38
CA LEU A 101 -11.68 -3.42 8.47
C LEU A 101 -11.37 -2.51 9.65
N ARG A 102 -11.95 -2.78 10.82
CA ARG A 102 -11.72 -2.01 12.05
C ARG A 102 -10.79 -2.75 13.00
N HIS A 103 -9.80 -2.03 13.49
CA HIS A 103 -8.82 -2.52 14.45
C HIS A 103 -8.80 -1.60 15.67
N ILE A 104 -8.51 -2.16 16.82
CA ILE A 104 -8.42 -1.42 18.09
C ILE A 104 -7.10 -1.72 18.81
N ALA A 105 -6.61 -0.73 19.51
CA ALA A 105 -5.57 -0.83 20.54
C ALA A 105 -5.96 0.12 21.69
N PRO A 106 -5.35 0.05 22.86
CA PRO A 106 -5.69 0.94 23.97
C PRO A 106 -5.66 2.42 23.56
N GLY A 107 -6.82 3.10 23.66
CA GLY A 107 -6.97 4.52 23.29
C GLY A 107 -6.90 4.82 21.79
N LEU A 108 -6.88 3.81 20.93
CA LEU A 108 -6.75 3.97 19.47
C LEU A 108 -7.77 3.09 18.72
N GLN A 109 -8.27 3.62 17.60
CA GLN A 109 -9.00 2.87 16.59
C GLN A 109 -8.41 3.15 15.22
N LEU A 110 -8.31 2.11 14.39
CA LEU A 110 -7.85 2.20 13.01
C LEU A 110 -8.89 1.57 12.09
N GLU A 111 -9.27 2.29 11.05
CA GLU A 111 -10.12 1.80 9.96
C GLU A 111 -9.30 1.71 8.69
N ILE A 112 -9.35 0.56 8.02
CA ILE A 112 -8.74 0.36 6.71
C ILE A 112 -9.86 0.05 5.73
N THR A 113 -9.98 0.86 4.69
CA THR A 113 -11.00 0.69 3.65
C THR A 113 -10.35 0.20 2.37
N ALA A 114 -10.96 -0.81 1.76
CA ALA A 114 -10.56 -1.37 0.48
C ALA A 114 -11.77 -1.46 -0.45
N GLN A 115 -11.65 -0.96 -1.68
CA GLN A 115 -12.75 -0.87 -2.63
C GLN A 115 -12.31 -1.21 -4.05
N ALA A 116 -13.10 -2.06 -4.71
CA ALA A 116 -13.01 -2.22 -6.15
C ALA A 116 -13.57 -0.97 -6.84
N MET A 117 -12.82 -0.44 -7.80
CA MET A 117 -13.17 0.75 -8.55
C MET A 117 -13.45 0.44 -10.03
N ALA A 118 -14.03 1.42 -10.73
CA ALA A 118 -14.12 1.36 -12.19
C ALA A 118 -12.74 1.17 -12.84
N HIS A 119 -12.76 0.64 -14.06
CA HIS A 119 -11.56 0.40 -14.88
C HIS A 119 -10.55 -0.58 -14.28
N GLY A 120 -10.99 -1.45 -13.36
CA GLY A 120 -10.12 -2.48 -12.77
C GLY A 120 -9.17 -1.99 -11.69
N LEU A 121 -9.32 -0.78 -11.18
CA LEU A 121 -8.53 -0.29 -10.05
C LEU A 121 -9.04 -0.83 -8.71
N ILE A 122 -8.15 -0.87 -7.70
CA ILE A 122 -8.50 -1.04 -6.28
C ILE A 122 -8.03 0.21 -5.55
N ALA A 123 -8.88 0.76 -4.67
CA ALA A 123 -8.51 1.85 -3.77
C ALA A 123 -8.34 1.34 -2.34
N LEU A 124 -7.28 1.79 -1.67
CA LEU A 124 -7.04 1.56 -0.25
C LEU A 124 -6.86 2.89 0.48
N SER A 125 -7.39 2.99 1.70
CA SER A 125 -7.13 4.13 2.59
C SER A 125 -7.18 3.69 4.05
N ALA A 126 -6.64 4.52 4.95
CA ALA A 126 -6.70 4.31 6.39
C ALA A 126 -7.12 5.57 7.13
N ARG A 127 -7.85 5.39 8.25
CA ARG A 127 -8.20 6.46 9.20
C ARG A 127 -7.82 6.01 10.60
N LEU A 128 -7.07 6.83 11.30
CA LEU A 128 -6.63 6.62 12.67
C LEU A 128 -7.39 7.57 13.59
N PHE A 129 -7.97 7.03 14.64
CA PHE A 129 -8.65 7.78 15.70
C PHE A 129 -7.92 7.53 17.02
N SER A 130 -7.85 8.55 17.86
CA SER A 130 -7.25 8.49 19.20
C SER A 130 -8.15 9.19 20.21
N ASP A 131 -8.26 8.62 21.40
CA ASP A 131 -9.05 9.20 22.51
C ASP A 131 -8.47 10.53 23.00
N THR A 132 -7.16 10.73 22.84
CA THR A 132 -6.45 11.95 23.22
C THR A 132 -5.53 12.41 22.09
N PRO A 133 -5.20 13.72 22.01
CA PRO A 133 -4.36 14.23 20.93
C PRO A 133 -3.00 13.53 20.87
N LEU A 134 -2.59 13.15 19.66
CA LEU A 134 -1.26 12.62 19.36
C LEU A 134 -0.59 13.42 18.25
N THR A 135 0.72 13.35 18.18
CA THR A 135 1.53 13.89 17.08
C THR A 135 1.84 12.78 16.11
N LEU A 136 1.30 12.86 14.90
CA LEU A 136 1.51 11.86 13.86
C LEU A 136 2.74 12.23 13.01
N HIS A 137 3.75 11.36 12.99
CA HIS A 137 4.91 11.49 12.11
C HIS A 137 4.78 10.69 10.83
N HIS A 138 4.18 9.50 10.91
CA HIS A 138 4.02 8.61 9.75
C HIS A 138 2.77 7.75 9.91
N LEU A 139 1.99 7.68 8.85
CA LEU A 139 0.90 6.73 8.67
C LEU A 139 0.89 6.29 7.22
N ALA A 140 1.13 5.02 6.98
CA ALA A 140 1.19 4.44 5.64
C ALA A 140 0.58 3.05 5.61
N LEU A 141 -0.05 2.73 4.50
CA LEU A 141 -0.44 1.36 4.17
C LEU A 141 0.71 0.65 3.46
N ALA A 142 0.95 -0.59 3.86
CA ALA A 142 1.95 -1.47 3.30
C ALA A 142 1.31 -2.59 2.49
N LEU A 143 1.93 -2.93 1.37
CA LEU A 143 1.53 -4.04 0.50
C LEU A 143 2.73 -4.93 0.19
N PRO A 144 2.54 -6.25 0.09
CA PRO A 144 3.59 -7.13 -0.38
C PRO A 144 3.87 -6.90 -1.86
N ILE A 145 5.12 -6.99 -2.25
CA ILE A 145 5.52 -6.99 -3.65
C ILE A 145 5.63 -8.44 -4.11
N PRO A 146 4.89 -8.86 -5.14
CA PRO A 146 5.02 -10.20 -5.70
C PRO A 146 6.48 -10.55 -6.04
N PRO A 147 6.97 -11.76 -5.70
CA PRO A 147 8.40 -12.08 -5.76
C PRO A 147 8.99 -12.10 -7.17
N HIS A 148 8.18 -12.29 -8.21
CA HIS A 148 8.62 -12.28 -9.61
C HIS A 148 8.85 -10.86 -10.17
N LEU A 149 8.39 -9.80 -9.49
CA LEU A 149 8.67 -8.43 -9.88
C LEU A 149 10.08 -8.05 -9.42
N SER A 150 10.89 -7.57 -10.33
CA SER A 150 12.33 -7.33 -10.09
C SER A 150 12.75 -5.87 -10.20
N HIS A 151 11.89 -5.01 -10.72
CA HIS A 151 12.20 -3.61 -10.97
C HIS A 151 11.15 -2.68 -10.40
N LEU A 152 11.62 -1.58 -9.83
CA LEU A 152 10.85 -0.42 -9.43
C LEU A 152 11.15 0.72 -10.39
N THR A 153 10.14 1.39 -10.91
CA THR A 153 10.30 2.66 -11.63
C THR A 153 9.53 3.77 -10.93
N GLU A 154 10.20 4.87 -10.73
CA GLU A 154 9.68 6.13 -10.18
C GLU A 154 9.80 7.23 -11.21
N LEU A 155 9.06 8.30 -11.04
CA LEU A 155 9.24 9.54 -11.80
C LEU A 155 10.08 10.52 -11.01
N ALA A 156 11.14 11.03 -11.63
CA ALA A 156 12.01 12.05 -11.10
C ALA A 156 12.13 13.21 -12.09
N GLY A 157 12.82 14.25 -11.71
CA GLY A 157 13.10 15.34 -12.64
C GLY A 157 13.25 16.68 -11.98
N ARG A 158 13.30 17.71 -12.81
CA ARG A 158 13.39 19.11 -12.41
C ARG A 158 12.71 19.99 -13.47
N TRP A 159 12.59 21.25 -13.20
CA TRP A 159 12.12 22.23 -14.19
C TRP A 159 12.80 22.06 -15.56
N THR A 160 12.02 22.02 -16.61
CA THR A 160 12.41 21.73 -18.02
C THR A 160 12.88 20.28 -18.29
N ARG A 161 12.83 19.40 -17.30
CA ARG A 161 13.13 17.97 -17.44
C ARG A 161 12.32 17.17 -16.42
N GLU A 162 11.00 17.34 -16.51
CA GLU A 162 10.02 16.75 -15.58
C GLU A 162 9.74 15.29 -15.90
N PHE A 163 9.28 14.55 -14.89
CA PHE A 163 8.73 13.20 -15.01
C PHE A 163 9.63 12.20 -15.77
N GLN A 164 10.93 12.26 -15.52
CA GLN A 164 11.86 11.29 -16.10
C GLN A 164 11.73 9.95 -15.36
N PRO A 165 11.48 8.82 -16.05
CA PRO A 165 11.45 7.52 -15.41
C PRO A 165 12.86 7.11 -14.94
N VAL A 166 12.94 6.65 -13.70
CA VAL A 166 14.15 6.11 -13.09
C VAL A 166 13.84 4.69 -12.61
N THR A 167 14.42 3.71 -13.27
CA THR A 167 14.25 2.30 -12.94
C THR A 167 15.41 1.79 -12.11
N THR A 168 15.10 1.06 -11.04
CA THR A 168 16.08 0.41 -10.15
C THR A 168 15.67 -1.03 -9.89
N GLY A 169 16.66 -1.91 -9.67
CA GLY A 169 16.42 -3.27 -9.19
C GLY A 169 15.81 -3.28 -7.79
N LEU A 170 15.02 -4.29 -7.50
CA LEU A 170 14.47 -4.58 -6.17
C LEU A 170 15.43 -5.52 -5.41
N ASP A 171 16.63 -5.03 -5.18
CA ASP A 171 17.69 -5.74 -4.44
C ASP A 171 17.51 -5.58 -2.94
N HIS A 172 18.54 -5.93 -2.16
CA HIS A 172 18.55 -5.73 -0.72
C HIS A 172 18.55 -4.24 -0.35
N GLY A 173 17.94 -3.94 0.80
CA GLY A 173 17.85 -2.60 1.36
C GLY A 173 16.54 -1.89 1.09
N ALA A 174 16.53 -0.59 1.32
CA ALA A 174 15.35 0.24 1.22
C ALA A 174 15.57 1.42 0.27
N ARG A 175 14.56 1.69 -0.56
CA ARG A 175 14.45 2.91 -1.35
C ARG A 175 13.35 3.78 -0.77
N LEU A 176 13.72 4.96 -0.33
CA LEU A 176 12.83 5.92 0.30
C LEU A 176 12.81 7.23 -0.48
N ARG A 177 11.59 7.74 -0.70
CA ARG A 177 11.33 9.06 -1.27
C ARG A 177 10.36 9.82 -0.40
N ASP A 178 10.78 10.99 0.06
CA ASP A 178 9.97 11.94 0.81
C ASP A 178 9.74 13.21 0.00
N ALA A 179 8.48 13.55 -0.26
CA ALA A 179 8.09 14.85 -0.78
C ALA A 179 7.76 15.77 0.39
N ARG A 180 8.67 16.67 0.73
CA ARG A 180 8.57 17.57 1.91
C ARG A 180 8.34 19.04 1.56
N THR A 181 8.16 19.35 0.28
CA THR A 181 8.03 20.74 -0.20
C THR A 181 6.62 21.29 -0.09
N GLY A 182 5.70 20.57 0.58
CA GLY A 182 4.31 20.98 0.78
C GLY A 182 3.39 20.72 -0.40
N ARG A 183 3.95 20.31 -1.54
CA ARG A 183 3.20 19.85 -2.73
C ARG A 183 4.01 18.79 -3.48
N SER A 184 3.32 17.93 -4.21
CA SER A 184 3.99 17.04 -5.17
C SER A 184 4.61 17.90 -6.27
N GLY A 185 5.88 17.65 -6.55
CA GLY A 185 6.65 18.31 -7.59
C GLY A 185 7.01 17.36 -8.73
N HIS A 186 7.74 17.86 -9.70
CA HIS A 186 8.26 17.06 -10.81
C HIS A 186 9.44 16.17 -10.40
N ASP A 187 9.97 16.37 -9.21
CA ASP A 187 11.08 15.62 -8.61
C ASP A 187 10.62 14.34 -7.90
N HIS A 188 9.37 14.32 -7.37
CA HIS A 188 8.79 13.18 -6.67
C HIS A 188 7.29 13.09 -6.94
N ALA A 189 6.92 12.58 -8.11
CA ALA A 189 5.52 12.31 -8.39
C ALA A 189 5.01 11.17 -7.47
N PRO A 190 3.79 11.26 -6.93
CA PRO A 190 3.20 10.24 -6.05
C PRO A 190 2.74 9.01 -6.85
N HIS A 191 3.55 8.53 -7.75
CA HIS A 191 3.26 7.43 -8.66
C HIS A 191 4.51 6.60 -8.92
N LEU A 192 4.35 5.28 -8.89
CA LEU A 192 5.40 4.33 -9.18
C LEU A 192 4.83 3.07 -9.82
N TRP A 193 5.70 2.27 -10.45
CA TRP A 193 5.31 0.96 -10.98
C TRP A 193 6.39 -0.08 -10.76
N LEU A 194 5.94 -1.32 -10.69
CA LEU A 194 6.75 -2.51 -10.47
C LEU A 194 6.61 -3.41 -11.71
N THR A 195 7.72 -3.96 -12.17
CA THR A 195 7.74 -4.82 -13.36
C THR A 195 8.66 -6.00 -13.16
N GLY A 196 8.43 -7.06 -13.94
CA GLY A 196 9.39 -8.11 -14.18
C GLY A 196 10.48 -7.70 -15.17
N ALA A 197 11.48 -8.55 -15.35
CA ALA A 197 12.49 -8.35 -16.39
C ALA A 197 11.84 -8.45 -17.79
N GLY A 198 12.17 -7.51 -18.66
CA GLY A 198 11.69 -7.51 -20.05
C GLY A 198 10.29 -6.94 -20.26
N THR A 199 9.62 -6.43 -19.24
CA THR A 199 8.33 -5.74 -19.41
C THR A 199 8.51 -4.49 -20.30
N THR A 200 7.64 -4.36 -21.30
CA THR A 200 7.59 -3.24 -22.25
C THR A 200 6.31 -2.41 -22.07
N ASN A 201 6.05 -1.50 -22.98
CA ASN A 201 4.78 -0.75 -22.99
C ASN A 201 3.57 -1.63 -23.31
N THR A 202 3.76 -2.74 -24.04
CA THR A 202 2.67 -3.57 -24.61
C THR A 202 2.76 -5.06 -24.25
N ASP A 203 3.80 -5.46 -23.50
CA ASP A 203 4.02 -6.86 -23.13
C ASP A 203 4.62 -6.99 -21.75
N GLY A 204 4.28 -8.06 -21.06
CA GLY A 204 4.73 -8.37 -19.69
C GLY A 204 3.80 -7.84 -18.61
N GLU A 205 3.96 -8.38 -17.41
CA GLU A 205 3.16 -7.98 -16.25
C GLU A 205 3.70 -6.71 -15.60
N ALA A 206 2.79 -5.84 -15.20
CA ALA A 206 3.08 -4.61 -14.48
C ALA A 206 2.07 -4.39 -13.34
N PHE A 207 2.56 -3.79 -12.27
CA PHE A 207 1.77 -3.26 -11.17
C PHE A 207 2.06 -1.78 -11.03
N ALA A 208 1.05 -0.95 -10.79
CA ALA A 208 1.23 0.48 -10.59
C ALA A 208 0.45 0.96 -9.37
N LEU A 209 1.04 1.90 -8.65
CA LEU A 209 0.47 2.50 -7.46
C LEU A 209 0.50 4.01 -7.60
N HIS A 210 -0.60 4.65 -7.21
CA HIS A 210 -0.72 6.09 -7.16
C HIS A 210 -1.26 6.51 -5.79
N TYR A 211 -0.54 7.42 -5.12
CA TYR A 211 -1.00 8.03 -3.88
C TYR A 211 -1.76 9.31 -4.19
N GLY A 212 -3.07 9.33 -3.95
CA GLY A 212 -4.00 10.39 -4.35
C GLY A 212 -3.86 11.68 -3.54
N TRP A 213 -2.64 12.14 -3.28
CA TRP A 213 -2.33 13.32 -2.49
C TRP A 213 -1.32 14.22 -3.18
N SER A 214 -1.62 15.50 -3.23
CA SER A 214 -0.74 16.53 -3.83
C SER A 214 0.21 17.19 -2.82
N GLY A 215 0.15 16.83 -1.55
CA GLY A 215 0.99 17.35 -0.48
C GLY A 215 2.20 16.48 -0.17
N GLY A 216 2.72 16.63 1.05
CA GLY A 216 3.82 15.81 1.56
C GLY A 216 3.45 14.33 1.65
N HIS A 217 4.31 13.46 1.13
CA HIS A 217 4.09 12.02 1.16
C HIS A 217 5.42 11.26 1.20
N ARG A 218 5.34 10.01 1.65
CA ARG A 218 6.44 9.05 1.62
C ARG A 218 6.08 7.86 0.75
N MET A 219 7.01 7.47 -0.08
CA MET A 219 7.04 6.18 -0.76
C MET A 219 8.27 5.41 -0.28
N LEU A 220 8.06 4.22 0.26
CA LEU A 220 9.11 3.32 0.71
C LEU A 220 8.94 1.98 0.01
N VAL A 221 10.01 1.47 -0.58
CA VAL A 221 10.12 0.10 -1.07
C VAL A 221 11.30 -0.54 -0.38
N GLU A 222 11.10 -1.64 0.32
CA GLU A 222 12.19 -2.32 1.01
C GLU A 222 12.12 -3.84 0.85
N THR A 223 13.30 -4.45 0.83
CA THR A 223 13.49 -5.89 0.93
C THR A 223 13.83 -6.22 2.37
N LEU A 224 12.99 -7.04 3.00
CA LEU A 224 13.17 -7.50 4.38
C LEU A 224 14.32 -8.51 4.46
N PRO A 225 14.93 -8.72 5.64
CA PRO A 225 16.07 -9.62 5.80
C PRO A 225 15.83 -11.04 5.30
N GLU A 226 14.60 -11.53 5.39
CA GLU A 226 14.18 -12.85 4.92
C GLU A 226 13.80 -12.90 3.43
N GLY A 227 13.97 -11.80 2.71
CA GLY A 227 13.77 -11.71 1.26
C GLY A 227 12.36 -11.30 0.80
N ARG A 228 11.37 -11.23 1.70
CA ARG A 228 10.08 -10.63 1.34
C ARG A 228 10.25 -9.14 1.08
N ARG A 229 9.38 -8.59 0.26
CA ARG A 229 9.43 -7.18 -0.11
C ARG A 229 8.11 -6.50 0.20
N GLN A 230 8.19 -5.27 0.69
CA GLN A 230 7.02 -4.44 0.92
C GLN A 230 7.16 -3.08 0.25
N ILE A 231 6.01 -2.50 -0.07
CA ILE A 231 5.87 -1.13 -0.50
C ILE A 231 4.93 -0.40 0.46
N GLN A 232 5.33 0.78 0.91
CA GLN A 232 4.51 1.64 1.76
C GLN A 232 4.26 2.99 1.07
N LEU A 233 3.03 3.46 1.14
CA LEU A 233 2.61 4.77 0.67
C LEU A 233 1.81 5.46 1.77
N GLY A 234 2.19 6.70 2.09
CA GLY A 234 1.52 7.45 3.15
C GLY A 234 2.11 8.81 3.44
N GLN A 235 1.77 9.34 4.60
CA GLN A 235 2.29 10.61 5.09
C GLN A 235 3.76 10.45 5.49
N CYS A 236 4.60 11.45 5.20
CA CYS A 236 5.99 11.49 5.65
C CYS A 236 6.17 12.38 6.88
N SER A 237 7.22 12.09 7.68
CA SER A 237 7.67 12.98 8.74
C SER A 237 8.25 14.28 8.15
N GLY A 238 8.15 15.38 8.89
CA GLY A 238 8.50 16.72 8.44
C GLY A 238 7.33 17.45 7.75
N THR A 239 6.15 16.81 7.70
CA THR A 239 4.90 17.41 7.25
C THR A 239 3.81 17.27 8.32
N GLU A 240 4.24 17.19 9.56
CA GLU A 240 3.40 16.99 10.72
C GLU A 240 2.41 18.16 10.87
N ARG A 241 1.20 17.78 11.21
CA ARG A 241 0.14 18.72 11.60
C ARG A 241 0.21 18.96 13.10
N ALA A 242 -0.55 19.93 13.56
CA ALA A 242 -0.79 20.08 14.99
C ALA A 242 -1.30 18.76 15.60
N PRO A 243 -0.99 18.48 16.88
CA PRO A 243 -1.53 17.30 17.55
C PRO A 243 -3.05 17.22 17.40
N GLY A 244 -3.56 16.03 17.13
CA GLY A 244 -4.97 15.80 16.86
C GLY A 244 -5.43 14.41 17.25
N THR A 245 -6.73 14.17 17.13
CA THR A 245 -7.37 12.91 17.47
C THR A 245 -7.85 12.12 16.25
N GLU A 246 -7.77 12.70 15.07
CA GLU A 246 -8.17 12.04 13.82
C GLU A 246 -7.16 12.33 12.71
N PHE A 247 -6.74 11.27 12.01
CA PHE A 247 -5.82 11.32 10.88
C PHE A 247 -6.28 10.36 9.79
N ALA A 248 -6.04 10.74 8.54
CA ALA A 248 -6.36 9.89 7.40
C ALA A 248 -5.22 9.90 6.38
N THR A 249 -4.99 8.77 5.74
CA THR A 249 -4.22 8.73 4.50
C THR A 249 -5.06 9.24 3.34
N ALA A 250 -4.42 9.62 2.25
CA ALA A 250 -5.11 9.68 0.97
C ALA A 250 -5.39 8.25 0.45
N GLU A 251 -6.22 8.15 -0.57
CA GLU A 251 -6.41 6.88 -1.27
C GLU A 251 -5.13 6.46 -2.00
N ILE A 252 -4.79 5.20 -1.91
CA ILE A 252 -3.81 4.54 -2.75
C ILE A 252 -4.57 3.80 -3.84
N TRP A 253 -4.39 4.18 -5.09
CA TRP A 253 -4.97 3.49 -6.22
C TRP A 253 -3.99 2.48 -6.77
N LEU A 254 -4.47 1.26 -6.97
CA LEU A 254 -3.71 0.11 -7.41
C LEU A 254 -4.19 -0.34 -8.77
N ALA A 255 -3.27 -0.63 -9.67
CA ALA A 255 -3.53 -1.27 -10.95
C ALA A 255 -2.59 -2.45 -11.15
N ARG A 256 -3.09 -3.49 -11.79
CA ARG A 256 -2.32 -4.63 -12.30
C ARG A 256 -2.76 -4.94 -13.72
N GLY A 257 -1.81 -5.27 -14.58
CA GLY A 257 -2.08 -5.73 -15.94
C GLY A 257 -0.96 -6.61 -16.50
N ASP A 258 -1.25 -7.36 -17.55
CA ASP A 258 -0.35 -8.32 -18.20
C ASP A 258 0.02 -7.97 -19.64
N GLN A 259 -0.44 -6.82 -20.11
CA GLN A 259 -0.14 -6.30 -21.45
C GLN A 259 0.73 -5.04 -21.36
N GLY A 260 1.81 -5.14 -20.59
CA GLY A 260 2.78 -4.09 -20.41
C GLY A 260 2.27 -2.86 -19.65
N LEU A 261 3.04 -1.78 -19.68
CA LEU A 261 2.75 -0.56 -18.94
C LEU A 261 1.44 0.11 -19.34
N ASN A 262 1.00 -0.01 -20.59
CA ASN A 262 -0.27 0.56 -21.03
C ASN A 262 -1.46 -0.03 -20.26
N SER A 263 -1.39 -1.30 -19.90
CA SER A 263 -2.46 -1.99 -19.16
C SER A 263 -2.67 -1.47 -17.73
N VAL A 264 -1.67 -0.83 -17.14
CA VAL A 264 -1.77 -0.23 -15.81
C VAL A 264 -1.97 1.29 -15.85
N PHE A 265 -1.46 2.01 -16.87
CA PHE A 265 -1.63 3.47 -16.93
C PHE A 265 -2.98 3.92 -17.48
N VAL A 266 -3.51 3.21 -18.47
CA VAL A 266 -4.83 3.53 -19.06
C VAL A 266 -5.96 3.53 -18.02
N PRO A 267 -6.05 2.58 -17.08
CA PRO A 267 -7.02 2.62 -15.97
C PRO A 267 -7.01 3.92 -15.17
N PHE A 268 -5.85 4.41 -14.77
CA PHE A 268 -5.74 5.69 -14.05
C PHE A 268 -6.24 6.86 -14.91
N GLN A 269 -5.84 6.93 -16.17
CA GLN A 269 -6.26 8.00 -17.08
C GLN A 269 -7.77 8.01 -17.29
N ARG A 270 -8.40 6.84 -17.43
CA ARG A 270 -9.86 6.71 -17.57
C ARG A 270 -10.57 7.15 -16.31
N THR A 271 -10.13 6.68 -15.14
CA THR A 271 -10.69 7.05 -13.85
C THR A 271 -10.61 8.56 -13.58
N ILE A 272 -9.48 9.19 -13.92
CA ILE A 272 -9.33 10.64 -13.81
C ILE A 272 -10.27 11.35 -14.79
N ARG A 273 -10.36 10.88 -16.03
CA ARG A 273 -11.24 11.47 -17.05
C ARG A 273 -12.72 11.46 -16.63
N ASP A 274 -13.17 10.36 -16.01
CA ASP A 274 -14.55 10.22 -15.53
C ASP A 274 -14.87 11.19 -14.38
N ARG A 275 -13.87 11.64 -13.64
CA ARG A 275 -13.99 12.63 -12.56
C ARG A 275 -13.89 14.08 -13.04
N LEU A 276 -13.42 14.31 -14.25
CA LEU A 276 -13.32 15.67 -14.79
C LEU A 276 -14.71 16.18 -15.22
N PRO A 277 -15.04 17.46 -14.92
CA PRO A 277 -16.26 18.05 -15.44
C PRO A 277 -16.20 18.05 -16.98
N PRO A 278 -17.37 17.91 -17.66
CA PRO A 278 -17.41 17.97 -19.12
C PRO A 278 -16.74 19.28 -19.60
N ALA A 279 -15.87 19.15 -20.59
CA ALA A 279 -15.21 20.32 -21.17
C ALA A 279 -16.29 21.30 -21.65
N ARG A 280 -16.28 22.51 -21.12
CA ARG A 280 -17.08 23.60 -21.69
C ARG A 280 -16.55 23.82 -23.09
N ARG A 281 -17.31 23.47 -24.12
CA ARG A 281 -17.01 23.90 -25.47
C ARG A 281 -17.07 25.43 -25.49
N PRO A 282 -16.09 26.11 -26.09
CA PRO A 282 -16.13 27.55 -26.28
C PRO A 282 -17.33 27.98 -27.12
#